data_19e8cc7dc13c14ea3657c259c63e1c2a
#
_entry.id   19e8cc7dc13c14ea3657c259c63e1c2a
#
_cell.length_a   1.000
_cell.length_b   1.000
_cell.length_c   1.000
_cell.angle_alpha   90.00
_cell.angle_beta   90.00
_cell.angle_gamma   90.00
#
_symmetry.space_group_name_H-M   'P 1'
#
loop_
_entity.id
_entity.type
_entity.pdbx_description
1 polymer ?
#
loop_
_entity_poly.entity_id
_entity_poly.type
_entity_poly.pdbx_seq_one_letter_code
_entity_poly.pdbx_strand_id
1 'polypeptide(L)'
;MQVNAPFDDCAALSEGAYLLRSNITDWSDEQLCKAYIQLTQAQAAFRIQKSQLHVRPIWHQRADRVEAHILICFLALVLWKTLELWQQRAGLGNSPRTVLEELARI
;
A
#
# COMPACT_ATOMS: atom_id res chain seq x y z
N MET A 1 -19.60 37.23 15.56
CA MET A 1 -19.01 35.90 15.66
C MET A 1 -17.53 36.06 15.91
N GLN A 2 -17.07 35.83 17.11
CA GLN A 2 -15.63 35.90 17.41
C GLN A 2 -15.00 34.60 16.90
N VAL A 3 -14.24 34.70 15.84
CA VAL A 3 -13.40 33.62 15.36
C VAL A 3 -12.24 33.50 16.34
N ASN A 4 -12.00 32.30 16.84
CA ASN A 4 -10.87 32.04 17.73
C ASN A 4 -9.59 32.05 16.87
N ALA A 5 -9.02 33.24 16.66
CA ALA A 5 -7.85 33.42 15.81
C ALA A 5 -6.70 32.45 16.11
N PRO A 6 -6.35 32.13 17.39
CA PRO A 6 -5.34 31.11 17.67
C PRO A 6 -5.68 29.71 17.18
N PHE A 7 -6.96 29.35 17.18
CA PHE A 7 -7.41 28.04 16.70
C PHE A 7 -7.34 27.96 15.16
N ASP A 8 -7.75 29.03 14.48
CA ASP A 8 -7.68 29.10 13.02
C ASP A 8 -6.22 29.08 12.52
N ASP A 9 -5.32 29.77 13.20
CA ASP A 9 -3.92 29.75 12.89
C ASP A 9 -3.31 28.35 13.07
N CYS A 10 -3.66 27.64 14.14
CA CYS A 10 -3.27 26.25 14.33
C CYS A 10 -3.82 25.33 13.25
N ALA A 11 -5.08 25.51 12.86
CA ALA A 11 -5.71 24.75 11.79
C ALA A 11 -5.01 24.98 10.45
N ALA A 12 -4.69 26.23 10.12
CA ALA A 12 -3.96 26.59 8.91
C ALA A 12 -2.54 26.00 8.88
N LEU A 13 -1.83 26.02 10.02
CA LEU A 13 -0.49 25.43 10.14
C LEU A 13 -0.49 23.91 10.07
N SER A 14 -1.60 23.25 10.43
CA SER A 14 -1.74 21.80 10.39
C SER A 14 -2.25 21.27 9.05
N GLU A 15 -2.64 22.14 8.12
CA GLU A 15 -3.05 21.72 6.78
C GLU A 15 -1.91 21.01 6.05
N GLY A 16 -2.22 19.83 5.48
CA GLY A 16 -1.24 19.00 4.78
C GLY A 16 -0.31 18.20 5.68
N ALA A 17 -0.51 18.24 6.99
CA ALA A 17 0.25 17.47 7.98
C ALA A 17 -0.64 16.49 8.75
N TYR A 18 -0.07 15.37 9.18
CA TYR A 18 -0.74 14.47 10.12
C TYR A 18 0.12 14.22 11.33
N LEU A 19 -0.57 13.91 12.42
CA LEU A 19 0.06 13.55 13.68
C LEU A 19 0.24 12.04 13.74
N LEU A 20 1.48 11.58 13.95
CA LEU A 20 1.77 10.20 14.31
C LEU A 20 1.93 10.11 15.84
N ARG A 21 1.16 9.23 16.44
CA ARG A 21 1.24 8.93 17.85
C ARG A 21 1.75 7.52 18.06
N SER A 22 2.77 7.36 18.91
CA SER A 22 3.38 6.08 19.20
C SER A 22 3.67 5.96 20.71
N ASN A 23 3.67 4.75 21.18
CA ASN A 23 4.15 4.41 22.52
C ASN A 23 5.64 4.02 22.54
N ILE A 24 6.30 4.05 21.40
CA ILE A 24 7.74 3.77 21.27
C ILE A 24 8.50 5.04 21.61
N THR A 25 9.36 4.97 22.62
CA THR A 25 10.14 6.11 23.11
C THR A 25 11.59 6.10 22.62
N ASP A 26 12.09 4.96 22.16
CA ASP A 26 13.50 4.75 21.81
C ASP A 26 13.84 5.12 20.37
N TRP A 27 12.82 5.34 19.54
CA TRP A 27 12.97 5.64 18.12
C TRP A 27 12.97 7.14 17.86
N SER A 28 13.77 7.57 16.89
CA SER A 28 13.71 8.94 16.41
C SER A 28 12.43 9.18 15.60
N ASP A 29 12.05 10.43 15.45
CA ASP A 29 10.88 10.85 14.65
C ASP A 29 10.97 10.35 13.21
N GLU A 30 12.17 10.37 12.64
CA GLU A 30 12.44 9.86 11.30
C GLU A 30 12.22 8.35 11.19
N GLN A 31 12.66 7.57 12.19
CA GLN A 31 12.44 6.12 12.22
C GLN A 31 10.96 5.78 12.34
N LEU A 32 10.21 6.51 13.17
CA LEU A 32 8.76 6.36 13.30
C LEU A 32 8.04 6.66 12.00
N CYS A 33 8.43 7.73 11.32
CA CYS A 33 7.86 8.11 10.03
C CYS A 33 8.13 7.04 8.96
N LYS A 34 9.36 6.54 8.86
CA LYS A 34 9.72 5.46 7.94
C LYS A 34 8.94 4.18 8.21
N ALA A 35 8.81 3.79 9.46
CA ALA A 35 8.03 2.61 9.85
C ALA A 35 6.55 2.75 9.47
N TYR A 36 5.98 3.93 9.67
CA TYR A 36 4.60 4.22 9.26
C TYR A 36 4.40 4.12 7.75
N ILE A 37 5.32 4.68 6.96
CA ILE A 37 5.28 4.58 5.50
C ILE A 37 5.38 3.12 5.05
N GLN A 38 6.28 2.32 5.66
CA GLN A 38 6.38 0.89 5.37
C GLN A 38 5.07 0.15 5.69
N LEU A 39 4.39 0.51 6.78
CA LEU A 39 3.09 -0.07 7.14
C LEU A 39 2.03 0.24 6.09
N THR A 40 1.98 1.46 5.58
CA THR A 40 1.04 1.84 4.50
C THR A 40 1.32 1.07 3.21
N GLN A 41 2.58 0.83 2.88
CA GLN A 41 2.97 0.01 1.73
C GLN A 41 2.57 -1.46 1.90
N ALA A 42 2.74 -2.03 3.10
CA ALA A 42 2.28 -3.37 3.41
C ALA A 42 0.76 -3.50 3.30
N GLN A 43 0.01 -2.54 3.80
CA GLN A 43 -1.45 -2.49 3.66
C GLN A 43 -1.88 -2.42 2.18
N ALA A 44 -1.19 -1.64 1.36
CA ALA A 44 -1.45 -1.57 -0.07
C ALA A 44 -1.18 -2.92 -0.76
N ALA A 45 -0.11 -3.63 -0.38
CA ALA A 45 0.20 -4.97 -0.87
C ALA A 45 -0.90 -5.99 -0.51
N PHE A 46 -1.38 -5.98 0.72
CA PHE A 46 -2.50 -6.84 1.14
C PHE A 46 -3.79 -6.52 0.39
N ARG A 47 -4.05 -5.26 0.10
CA ARG A 47 -5.19 -4.84 -0.70
C ARG A 47 -5.12 -5.40 -2.12
N ILE A 48 -3.95 -5.34 -2.75
CA ILE A 48 -3.71 -5.91 -4.08
C ILE A 48 -3.99 -7.42 -4.07
N GLN A 49 -3.46 -8.14 -3.09
CA GLN A 49 -3.69 -9.58 -2.95
C GLN A 49 -5.18 -9.92 -2.83
N LYS A 50 -5.93 -9.15 -2.05
CA LYS A 50 -7.37 -9.40 -1.84
C LYS A 50 -8.22 -9.05 -3.05
N SER A 51 -7.96 -7.90 -3.69
CA SER A 51 -8.85 -7.34 -4.71
C SER A 51 -8.40 -7.63 -6.13
N GLN A 52 -7.12 -7.57 -6.42
CA GLN A 52 -6.60 -7.71 -7.78
C GLN A 52 -6.19 -9.16 -8.09
N LEU A 53 -5.58 -9.84 -7.16
CA LEU A 53 -5.08 -11.20 -7.33
C LEU A 53 -6.05 -12.27 -6.79
N HIS A 54 -7.15 -11.87 -6.16
CA HIS A 54 -8.20 -12.77 -5.66
C HIS A 54 -7.66 -13.94 -4.83
N VAL A 55 -6.74 -13.67 -3.91
CA VAL A 55 -6.14 -14.69 -3.05
C VAL A 55 -7.19 -15.39 -2.18
N ARG A 56 -8.25 -14.70 -1.83
CA ARG A 56 -9.36 -15.24 -1.04
C ARG A 56 -10.65 -15.32 -1.86
N PRO A 57 -11.49 -16.33 -1.61
CA PRO A 57 -11.31 -17.40 -0.63
C PRO A 57 -10.33 -18.50 -1.09
N ILE A 58 -9.65 -19.13 -0.13
CA ILE A 58 -8.79 -20.29 -0.40
C ILE A 58 -9.65 -21.55 -0.31
N TRP A 59 -9.90 -22.20 -1.45
CA TRP A 59 -10.77 -23.37 -1.55
C TRP A 59 -10.07 -24.70 -1.25
N HIS A 60 -8.75 -24.70 -1.15
CA HIS A 60 -7.97 -25.90 -0.89
C HIS A 60 -8.06 -26.30 0.59
N GLN A 61 -8.21 -27.59 0.84
CA GLN A 61 -8.28 -28.15 2.20
C GLN A 61 -6.98 -28.84 2.62
N ARG A 62 -6.14 -29.26 1.67
CA ARG A 62 -4.86 -29.90 1.96
C ARG A 62 -3.80 -28.82 2.22
N ALA A 63 -2.98 -29.03 3.26
CA ALA A 63 -1.94 -28.08 3.67
C ALA A 63 -0.94 -27.79 2.55
N ASP A 64 -0.47 -28.82 1.85
CA ASP A 64 0.45 -28.67 0.72
C ASP A 64 -0.09 -27.79 -0.42
N ARG A 65 -1.38 -27.93 -0.71
CA ARG A 65 -2.06 -27.10 -1.73
C ARG A 65 -2.28 -25.67 -1.26
N VAL A 66 -2.57 -25.47 0.02
CA VAL A 66 -2.71 -24.13 0.61
C VAL A 66 -1.39 -23.40 0.56
N GLU A 67 -0.29 -24.05 0.93
CA GLU A 67 1.05 -23.49 0.86
C GLU A 67 1.45 -23.12 -0.57
N ALA A 68 1.19 -24.02 -1.54
CA ALA A 68 1.43 -23.76 -2.96
C ALA A 68 0.61 -22.57 -3.47
N HIS A 69 -0.67 -22.47 -3.09
CA HIS A 69 -1.53 -21.37 -3.44
C HIS A 69 -0.99 -20.04 -2.92
N ILE A 70 -0.60 -19.99 -1.64
CA ILE A 70 -0.01 -18.80 -1.03
C ILE A 70 1.28 -18.39 -1.72
N LEU A 71 2.15 -19.36 -2.04
CA LEU A 71 3.41 -19.10 -2.75
C LEU A 71 3.15 -18.49 -4.14
N ILE A 72 2.23 -19.07 -4.91
CA ILE A 72 1.87 -18.55 -6.23
C ILE A 72 1.32 -17.13 -6.13
N CYS A 73 0.46 -16.86 -5.15
CA CYS A 73 -0.07 -15.53 -4.90
C CYS A 73 1.01 -14.52 -4.51
N PHE A 74 2.00 -14.95 -3.72
CA PHE A 74 3.15 -14.14 -3.37
C PHE A 74 4.00 -13.81 -4.60
N LEU A 75 4.30 -14.79 -5.45
CA LEU A 75 5.04 -14.57 -6.70
C LEU A 75 4.27 -13.61 -7.64
N ALA A 76 2.96 -13.77 -7.74
CA ALA A 76 2.12 -12.86 -8.51
C ALA A 76 2.20 -11.41 -7.98
N LEU A 77 2.23 -11.24 -6.64
CA LEU A 77 2.42 -9.92 -6.03
C LEU A 77 3.79 -9.33 -6.37
N VAL A 78 4.86 -10.13 -6.34
CA VAL A 78 6.20 -9.68 -6.72
C VAL A 78 6.23 -9.21 -8.17
N LEU A 79 5.64 -9.97 -9.09
CA LEU A 79 5.54 -9.58 -10.49
C LEU A 79 4.70 -8.32 -10.68
N TRP A 80 3.59 -8.21 -9.97
CA TRP A 80 2.75 -7.00 -9.99
C TRP A 80 3.53 -5.77 -9.55
N LYS A 81 4.25 -5.86 -8.44
CA LYS A 81 5.07 -4.75 -7.92
C LYS A 81 6.23 -4.42 -8.85
N THR A 82 6.84 -5.40 -9.47
CA THR A 82 7.90 -5.19 -10.45
C THR A 82 7.37 -4.44 -11.67
N LEU A 83 6.22 -4.82 -12.18
CA LEU A 83 5.56 -4.15 -13.30
C LEU A 83 5.19 -2.70 -12.93
N GLU A 84 4.66 -2.48 -11.73
CA GLU A 84 4.37 -1.14 -11.20
C GLU A 84 5.62 -0.26 -11.20
N LEU A 85 6.74 -0.76 -10.69
CA LEU A 85 8.01 -0.04 -10.68
C LEU A 85 8.53 0.28 -12.09
N TRP A 86 8.40 -0.64 -13.02
CA TRP A 86 8.79 -0.42 -14.41
C TRP A 86 7.93 0.64 -15.08
N GLN A 87 6.63 0.61 -14.85
CA GLN A 87 5.72 1.64 -15.34
C GLN A 87 6.07 3.03 -14.80
N GLN A 88 6.36 3.13 -13.50
CA GLN A 88 6.78 4.39 -12.88
C GLN A 88 8.06 4.93 -13.51
N ARG A 89 9.06 4.07 -13.73
CA ARG A 89 10.33 4.46 -14.37
C ARG A 89 10.15 4.87 -15.83
N ALA A 90 9.22 4.25 -16.53
CA ALA A 90 8.91 4.57 -17.93
C ALA A 90 7.94 5.76 -18.08
N GLY A 91 7.39 6.29 -16.98
CA GLY A 91 6.42 7.38 -17.01
C GLY A 91 5.03 6.97 -17.53
N LEU A 92 4.70 5.68 -17.48
CA LEU A 92 3.44 5.12 -18.00
C LEU A 92 2.33 5.00 -16.95
N GLY A 93 2.48 5.67 -15.81
CA GLY A 93 1.51 5.60 -14.71
C GLY A 93 1.85 4.56 -13.65
N ASN A 94 0.91 4.30 -12.75
CA ASN A 94 1.14 3.49 -11.54
C ASN A 94 0.22 2.26 -11.46
N SER A 95 -0.56 1.96 -12.49
CA SER A 95 -1.55 0.88 -12.45
C SER A 95 -1.17 -0.27 -13.39
N PRO A 96 -0.61 -1.38 -12.87
CA PRO A 96 -0.36 -2.58 -13.66
C PRO A 96 -1.60 -3.15 -14.32
N ARG A 97 -2.77 -2.97 -13.69
CA ARG A 97 -4.05 -3.40 -14.23
C ARG A 97 -4.33 -2.82 -15.61
N THR A 98 -4.08 -1.53 -15.79
CA THR A 98 -4.30 -0.84 -17.07
C THR A 98 -3.44 -1.46 -18.18
N VAL A 99 -2.17 -1.73 -17.90
CA VAL A 99 -1.26 -2.37 -18.85
C VAL A 99 -1.72 -3.78 -19.21
N LEU A 100 -2.13 -4.55 -18.21
CA LEU A 100 -2.62 -5.92 -18.44
C LEU A 100 -3.92 -5.93 -19.25
N GLU A 101 -4.82 -4.98 -19.01
CA GLU A 101 -6.05 -4.81 -19.80
C GLU A 101 -5.76 -4.41 -21.25
N GLU A 102 -4.79 -3.54 -21.49
CA GLU A 102 -4.36 -3.18 -22.84
C GLU A 102 -3.69 -4.36 -23.56
N LEU A 103 -2.83 -5.11 -22.89
CA LEU A 103 -2.21 -6.31 -23.44
C LEU A 103 -3.26 -7.41 -23.77
N ALA A 104 -4.29 -7.54 -22.96
CA ALA A 104 -5.36 -8.50 -23.20
C ALA A 104 -6.23 -8.18 -24.43
N ARG A 105 -6.17 -6.95 -24.94
CA ARG A 105 -6.89 -6.53 -26.16
C ARG A 105 -6.15 -6.89 -27.45
N ILE A 106 -4.88 -7.20 -27.37
CA ILE A 106 -4.06 -7.63 -28.50
C ILE A 106 -4.32 -9.10 -28.80
#